data_0c2f1c2f5ede3660f07ca4356418a520
#
_entry.id   0c2f1c2f5ede3660f07ca4356418a520
#
_cell.length_a   1.000
_cell.length_b   1.000
_cell.length_c   1.000
_cell.angle_alpha   90.00
_cell.angle_beta   90.00
_cell.angle_gamma   90.00
#
_symmetry.space_group_name_H-M   'P 1'
#
loop_
_entity.id
_entity.type
_entity.pdbx_description
1 polymer ?
#
loop_
_entity_poly.entity_id
_entity_poly.type
_entity_poly.pdbx_seq_one_letter_code
_entity_poly.pdbx_strand_id
1 'polypeptide(L)'
;MTSKYQEIMTAIVEQIESGILKKGDKIPSIRALSQTYHCSKDTVQRALLELKFKNYIYAVNKSGYYVLEGKSQKEEPLNLSLTEYNNMAYEDFTTCLTETLVNRENYLFNYYYQQQGLQELILSLKNYLEKGAIYAKENDILVTSGTQQALYILSQVSFPNKKTTILLEQPTYHRMIDLVTSQNLPYQTIERDFNGIDLTALERLFKTQDIKFFYTISRFSNPLGLSYTAVEKQKIVELAQKYDVYIIEDDYMGDFTKSTDLPLHYYDTSGHVIYLKSFSMTIFPALRLGTIVLPQPLMQTFLEFKKMIDYDTNLIMQKALSLYLDSGMFEKNLNYLSQVFHE
;
A
#
# COMPACT_ATOMS: atom_id res chain seq x y z
N MET A 1 -33.50 -30.01 -10.37
CA MET A 1 -34.32 -28.98 -11.07
C MET A 1 -33.80 -27.63 -10.63
N THR A 2 -33.28 -26.86 -11.58
CA THR A 2 -32.86 -25.46 -11.34
C THR A 2 -34.09 -24.63 -10.99
N SER A 3 -34.00 -23.79 -9.99
CA SER A 3 -35.14 -22.95 -9.59
C SER A 3 -35.39 -21.84 -10.62
N LYS A 4 -36.63 -21.42 -10.79
CA LYS A 4 -37.02 -20.39 -11.78
C LYS A 4 -36.23 -19.08 -11.65
N TYR A 5 -35.86 -18.67 -10.44
CA TYR A 5 -35.05 -17.46 -10.27
C TYR A 5 -33.61 -17.65 -10.78
N GLN A 6 -33.04 -18.85 -10.64
CA GLN A 6 -31.71 -19.16 -11.19
C GLN A 6 -31.72 -19.19 -12.72
N GLU A 7 -32.79 -19.74 -13.34
CA GLU A 7 -32.98 -19.73 -14.80
C GLU A 7 -32.99 -18.28 -15.33
N ILE A 8 -33.71 -17.38 -14.70
CA ILE A 8 -33.76 -15.96 -15.06
C ILE A 8 -32.38 -15.30 -14.90
N MET A 9 -31.69 -15.57 -13.80
CA MET A 9 -30.35 -15.03 -13.57
C MET A 9 -29.36 -15.48 -14.65
N THR A 10 -29.29 -16.77 -14.92
CA THR A 10 -28.38 -17.34 -15.91
C THR A 10 -28.66 -16.75 -17.30
N ALA A 11 -29.90 -16.67 -17.71
CA ALA A 11 -30.27 -16.12 -19.02
C ALA A 11 -29.90 -14.63 -19.17
N ILE A 12 -30.05 -13.82 -18.13
CA ILE A 12 -29.64 -12.40 -18.16
C ILE A 12 -28.12 -12.30 -18.19
N VAL A 13 -27.40 -13.09 -17.40
CA VAL A 13 -25.94 -13.11 -17.39
C VAL A 13 -25.40 -13.52 -18.76
N GLU A 14 -25.93 -14.57 -19.38
CA GLU A 14 -25.55 -15.01 -20.74
C GLU A 14 -25.78 -13.93 -21.80
N GLN A 15 -26.88 -13.17 -21.69
CA GLN A 15 -27.13 -12.04 -22.62
C GLN A 15 -26.16 -10.89 -22.41
N ILE A 16 -25.71 -10.64 -21.17
CA ILE A 16 -24.67 -9.65 -20.87
C ILE A 16 -23.31 -10.14 -21.38
N GLU A 17 -22.94 -11.37 -21.08
CA GLU A 17 -21.65 -11.95 -21.47
C GLU A 17 -21.52 -12.15 -22.99
N SER A 18 -22.61 -12.45 -23.68
CA SER A 18 -22.63 -12.54 -25.15
C SER A 18 -22.70 -11.18 -25.86
N GLY A 19 -22.83 -10.07 -25.09
CA GLY A 19 -22.92 -8.72 -25.65
C GLY A 19 -24.28 -8.36 -26.26
N ILE A 20 -25.30 -9.20 -26.11
CA ILE A 20 -26.69 -8.90 -26.50
C ILE A 20 -27.23 -7.76 -25.67
N LEU A 21 -27.00 -7.80 -24.34
CA LEU A 21 -27.26 -6.70 -23.43
C LEU A 21 -25.95 -5.99 -23.10
N LYS A 22 -25.86 -4.72 -23.47
CA LYS A 22 -24.66 -3.87 -23.29
C LYS A 22 -24.80 -3.00 -22.05
N LYS A 23 -23.68 -2.47 -21.57
CA LYS A 23 -23.63 -1.46 -20.49
C LYS A 23 -24.62 -0.34 -20.73
N GLY A 24 -25.45 -0.07 -19.74
CA GLY A 24 -26.49 0.95 -19.80
C GLY A 24 -27.82 0.49 -20.45
N ASP A 25 -27.87 -0.71 -21.03
CA ASP A 25 -29.12 -1.23 -21.55
C ASP A 25 -30.11 -1.54 -20.45
N LYS A 26 -31.37 -1.28 -20.73
CA LYS A 26 -32.46 -1.51 -19.78
C LYS A 26 -32.86 -2.97 -19.76
N ILE A 27 -32.86 -3.58 -18.59
CA ILE A 27 -33.40 -4.93 -18.38
C ILE A 27 -34.92 -4.90 -18.56
N PRO A 28 -35.53 -5.92 -19.19
CA PRO A 28 -36.97 -6.02 -19.30
C PRO A 28 -37.67 -5.89 -17.94
N SER A 29 -38.85 -5.29 -17.90
CA SER A 29 -39.58 -5.03 -16.64
C SER A 29 -39.88 -6.33 -15.90
N ILE A 30 -40.04 -6.23 -14.56
CA ILE A 30 -40.44 -7.36 -13.72
C ILE A 30 -41.74 -8.03 -14.27
N ARG A 31 -42.67 -7.25 -14.81
CA ARG A 31 -43.88 -7.78 -15.42
C ARG A 31 -43.61 -8.57 -16.69
N ALA A 32 -42.75 -8.04 -17.55
CA ALA A 32 -42.36 -8.71 -18.79
C ALA A 32 -41.60 -10.02 -18.50
N LEU A 33 -40.62 -10.00 -17.61
CA LEU A 33 -39.89 -11.22 -17.21
C LEU A 33 -40.80 -12.25 -16.54
N SER A 34 -41.73 -11.82 -15.71
CA SER A 34 -42.72 -12.70 -15.09
C SER A 34 -43.61 -13.43 -16.12
N GLN A 35 -43.97 -12.73 -17.20
CA GLN A 35 -44.69 -13.32 -18.33
C GLN A 35 -43.82 -14.27 -19.16
N THR A 36 -42.60 -13.86 -19.50
CA THR A 36 -41.69 -14.67 -20.33
C THR A 36 -41.29 -15.98 -19.63
N TYR A 37 -41.03 -15.94 -18.32
CA TYR A 37 -40.57 -17.11 -17.57
C TYR A 37 -41.69 -17.86 -16.85
N HIS A 38 -42.95 -17.45 -17.02
CA HIS A 38 -44.12 -18.05 -16.39
C HIS A 38 -43.93 -18.25 -14.89
N CYS A 39 -43.55 -17.19 -14.16
CA CYS A 39 -43.28 -17.21 -12.74
C CYS A 39 -43.85 -15.97 -12.03
N SER A 40 -43.87 -15.99 -10.70
CA SER A 40 -44.35 -14.85 -9.90
C SER A 40 -43.42 -13.64 -10.04
N LYS A 41 -43.98 -12.42 -9.83
CA LYS A 41 -43.19 -11.19 -9.78
C LYS A 41 -42.11 -11.25 -8.69
N ASP A 42 -42.39 -11.89 -7.56
CA ASP A 42 -41.48 -12.03 -6.44
C ASP A 42 -40.26 -12.88 -6.82
N THR A 43 -40.47 -13.94 -7.64
CA THR A 43 -39.39 -14.76 -8.20
C THR A 43 -38.45 -13.94 -9.09
N VAL A 44 -39.02 -13.09 -9.97
CA VAL A 44 -38.24 -12.18 -10.82
C VAL A 44 -37.53 -11.14 -9.98
N GLN A 45 -38.20 -10.54 -8.99
CA GLN A 45 -37.60 -9.53 -8.13
C GLN A 45 -36.41 -10.10 -7.33
N ARG A 46 -36.51 -11.33 -6.85
CA ARG A 46 -35.41 -12.05 -6.20
C ARG A 46 -34.23 -12.23 -7.16
N ALA A 47 -34.48 -12.64 -8.40
CA ALA A 47 -33.43 -12.79 -9.40
C ALA A 47 -32.73 -11.47 -9.72
N LEU A 48 -33.47 -10.38 -9.87
CA LEU A 48 -32.91 -9.05 -10.13
C LEU A 48 -32.15 -8.48 -8.93
N LEU A 49 -32.61 -8.73 -7.71
CA LEU A 49 -31.88 -8.34 -6.50
C LEU A 49 -30.55 -9.10 -6.39
N GLU A 50 -30.54 -10.39 -6.69
CA GLU A 50 -29.33 -11.19 -6.70
C GLU A 50 -28.35 -10.74 -7.79
N LEU A 51 -28.83 -10.43 -8.99
CA LEU A 51 -28.00 -9.85 -10.08
C LEU A 51 -27.45 -8.47 -9.70
N LYS A 52 -28.23 -7.66 -8.98
CA LYS A 52 -27.77 -6.39 -8.44
C LYS A 52 -26.67 -6.60 -7.38
N PHE A 53 -26.88 -7.55 -6.46
CA PHE A 53 -25.89 -7.90 -5.44
C PHE A 53 -24.59 -8.40 -6.06
N LYS A 54 -24.68 -9.17 -7.16
CA LYS A 54 -23.52 -9.65 -7.93
C LYS A 54 -22.92 -8.61 -8.89
N ASN A 55 -23.39 -7.37 -8.87
CA ASN A 55 -22.93 -6.25 -9.68
C ASN A 55 -23.07 -6.48 -11.23
N TYR A 56 -24.04 -7.26 -11.68
CA TYR A 56 -24.39 -7.35 -13.09
C TYR A 56 -25.31 -6.22 -13.56
N ILE A 57 -26.16 -5.73 -12.64
CA ILE A 57 -27.15 -4.70 -12.96
C ILE A 57 -27.25 -3.68 -11.80
N TYR A 58 -27.76 -2.49 -12.11
CA TYR A 58 -28.09 -1.47 -11.11
C TYR A 58 -29.55 -1.02 -11.24
N ALA A 59 -30.11 -0.52 -10.15
CA ALA A 59 -31.50 -0.04 -10.13
C ALA A 59 -31.54 1.49 -10.22
N VAL A 60 -32.40 2.00 -11.09
CA VAL A 60 -32.73 3.42 -11.18
C VAL A 60 -34.15 3.63 -10.63
N ASN A 61 -34.29 4.50 -9.64
CA ASN A 61 -35.57 4.73 -8.97
C ASN A 61 -36.67 5.13 -9.99
N LYS A 62 -37.83 4.49 -9.92
CA LYS A 62 -38.97 4.65 -10.83
C LYS A 62 -38.71 4.35 -12.31
N SER A 63 -37.54 3.89 -12.69
CA SER A 63 -37.15 3.60 -14.07
C SER A 63 -36.93 2.10 -14.33
N GLY A 64 -36.34 1.36 -13.39
CA GLY A 64 -36.11 -0.08 -13.53
C GLY A 64 -34.66 -0.46 -13.32
N TYR A 65 -34.26 -1.60 -13.89
CA TYR A 65 -32.91 -2.14 -13.80
C TYR A 65 -32.16 -1.96 -15.12
N TYR A 66 -30.86 -1.72 -15.01
CA TYR A 66 -29.96 -1.45 -16.13
C TYR A 66 -28.69 -2.28 -15.98
N VAL A 67 -28.10 -2.67 -17.09
CA VAL A 67 -26.84 -3.41 -17.11
C VAL A 67 -25.70 -2.53 -16.57
N LEU A 68 -25.07 -3.00 -15.53
CA LEU A 68 -23.77 -2.48 -15.10
C LEU A 68 -22.70 -3.02 -16.09
N GLU A 69 -21.51 -2.44 -16.10
CA GLU A 69 -20.41 -2.98 -16.88
C GLU A 69 -20.19 -4.44 -16.48
N GLY A 70 -20.68 -5.37 -17.33
CA GLY A 70 -20.51 -6.79 -17.07
C GLY A 70 -19.02 -7.14 -17.00
N LYS A 71 -18.67 -8.17 -16.23
CA LYS A 71 -17.33 -8.81 -16.25
C LYS A 71 -17.03 -9.47 -17.62
N SER A 72 -17.55 -8.92 -18.72
CA SER A 72 -17.36 -9.44 -20.05
C SER A 72 -16.29 -8.64 -20.79
N GLN A 73 -15.12 -8.75 -20.36
CA GLN A 73 -13.99 -9.14 -21.21
C GLN A 73 -13.32 -10.24 -20.41
N LYS A 74 -13.09 -11.38 -21.01
CA LYS A 74 -11.94 -12.19 -20.65
C LYS A 74 -10.77 -11.21 -20.76
N GLU A 75 -10.53 -10.45 -19.69
CA GLU A 75 -9.21 -9.91 -19.48
C GLU A 75 -8.33 -11.13 -19.67
N GLU A 76 -7.46 -11.11 -20.66
CA GLU A 76 -6.39 -12.10 -20.72
C GLU A 76 -5.88 -12.22 -19.31
N PRO A 77 -5.77 -13.43 -18.75
CA PRO A 77 -5.33 -13.59 -17.38
C PRO A 77 -4.04 -12.80 -17.29
N LEU A 78 -4.12 -11.66 -16.60
CA LEU A 78 -2.95 -10.88 -16.28
C LEU A 78 -1.98 -11.89 -15.70
N ASN A 79 -0.83 -12.07 -16.34
CA ASN A 79 0.19 -13.01 -15.91
C ASN A 79 0.87 -12.41 -14.69
N LEU A 80 0.05 -12.16 -13.63
CA LEU A 80 0.46 -11.58 -12.38
C LEU A 80 1.16 -12.68 -11.57
N SER A 81 2.29 -12.33 -11.02
CA SER A 81 2.92 -13.17 -10.00
C SER A 81 2.00 -13.32 -8.78
N LEU A 82 2.15 -14.36 -7.99
CA LEU A 82 1.38 -14.57 -6.76
C LEU A 82 1.47 -13.39 -5.78
N THR A 83 2.56 -12.62 -5.83
CA THR A 83 2.76 -11.39 -5.07
C THR A 83 1.95 -10.20 -5.59
N GLU A 84 1.60 -10.22 -6.89
CA GLU A 84 0.77 -9.21 -7.52
C GLU A 84 -0.72 -9.52 -7.41
N TYR A 85 -1.07 -10.81 -7.30
CA TYR A 85 -2.44 -11.26 -7.16
C TYR A 85 -2.66 -12.11 -5.90
N ASN A 86 -2.95 -11.42 -4.80
CA ASN A 86 -3.21 -12.02 -3.50
C ASN A 86 -4.73 -12.06 -3.25
N ASN A 87 -5.37 -13.15 -3.60
CA ASN A 87 -6.83 -13.34 -3.46
C ASN A 87 -7.30 -13.18 -2.01
N MET A 88 -6.56 -13.72 -1.05
CA MET A 88 -6.94 -13.65 0.36
C MET A 88 -6.93 -12.20 0.84
N ALA A 89 -5.88 -11.44 0.53
CA ALA A 89 -5.83 -10.03 0.87
C ALA A 89 -6.94 -9.24 0.19
N TYR A 90 -7.26 -9.56 -1.07
CA TYR A 90 -8.34 -8.90 -1.80
C TYR A 90 -9.71 -9.10 -1.14
N GLU A 91 -10.08 -10.35 -0.81
CA GLU A 91 -11.39 -10.66 -0.19
C GLU A 91 -11.51 -10.07 1.20
N ASP A 92 -10.50 -10.27 2.05
CA ASP A 92 -10.46 -9.77 3.41
C ASP A 92 -10.44 -8.23 3.43
N PHE A 93 -9.66 -7.58 2.56
CA PHE A 93 -9.61 -6.13 2.45
C PHE A 93 -10.91 -5.53 1.90
N THR A 94 -11.57 -6.20 0.96
CA THR A 94 -12.88 -5.79 0.44
C THR A 94 -13.92 -5.77 1.56
N THR A 95 -13.86 -6.72 2.48
CA THR A 95 -14.70 -6.76 3.69
C THR A 95 -14.42 -5.52 4.56
N CYS A 96 -13.16 -5.21 4.85
CA CYS A 96 -12.77 -4.03 5.62
C CYS A 96 -13.20 -2.73 4.94
N LEU A 97 -13.08 -2.65 3.61
CA LEU A 97 -13.50 -1.49 2.82
C LEU A 97 -15.02 -1.28 2.90
N THR A 98 -15.79 -2.35 2.79
CA THR A 98 -17.26 -2.30 2.92
C THR A 98 -17.67 -1.84 4.32
N GLU A 99 -17.05 -2.38 5.36
CA GLU A 99 -17.27 -1.97 6.76
C GLU A 99 -16.95 -0.49 6.99
N THR A 100 -15.91 0.02 6.32
CA THR A 100 -15.52 1.44 6.38
C THR A 100 -16.63 2.37 5.88
N LEU A 101 -17.45 1.94 4.94
CA LEU A 101 -18.48 2.76 4.30
C LEU A 101 -19.84 2.68 4.97
N VAL A 102 -20.08 1.69 5.83
CA VAL A 102 -21.39 1.49 6.48
C VAL A 102 -21.58 2.45 7.65
N ASN A 103 -22.67 3.23 7.63
CA ASN A 103 -23.09 4.18 8.69
C ASN A 103 -21.99 5.20 9.08
N ARG A 104 -21.23 5.69 8.10
CA ARG A 104 -20.11 6.62 8.33
C ARG A 104 -20.14 7.84 7.41
N GLU A 105 -21.34 8.34 7.09
CA GLU A 105 -21.55 9.48 6.20
C GLU A 105 -20.79 10.72 6.66
N ASN A 106 -20.81 11.01 7.96
CA ASN A 106 -20.08 12.14 8.53
C ASN A 106 -18.58 12.09 8.28
N TYR A 107 -18.01 10.90 8.27
CA TYR A 107 -16.61 10.66 8.00
C TYR A 107 -16.24 10.91 6.52
N LEU A 108 -17.15 10.61 5.60
CA LEU A 108 -16.94 10.78 4.17
C LEU A 108 -17.12 12.24 3.70
N PHE A 109 -17.96 13.01 4.40
CA PHE A 109 -18.29 14.39 4.00
C PHE A 109 -17.55 15.47 4.79
N ASN A 110 -16.74 15.12 5.78
CA ASN A 110 -15.95 16.07 6.56
C ASN A 110 -14.46 15.92 6.27
N TYR A 111 -13.74 17.04 6.20
CA TYR A 111 -12.29 17.04 6.16
C TYR A 111 -11.72 16.51 7.48
N TYR A 112 -10.69 15.69 7.36
CA TYR A 112 -9.93 15.19 8.48
C TYR A 112 -8.63 15.98 8.59
N TYR A 113 -8.53 16.88 9.56
CA TYR A 113 -7.45 17.84 9.66
C TYR A 113 -6.12 17.26 10.20
N GLN A 114 -5.99 15.97 10.32
CA GLN A 114 -4.75 15.34 10.80
C GLN A 114 -3.91 14.81 9.63
N GLN A 115 -3.01 15.64 9.14
CA GLN A 115 -2.13 15.32 8.01
C GLN A 115 -1.16 14.17 8.29
N GLN A 116 -0.90 13.88 9.56
CA GLN A 116 -0.12 12.73 10.01
C GLN A 116 -0.78 11.42 9.60
N GLY A 117 -2.10 11.38 9.60
CA GLY A 117 -2.93 10.21 9.27
C GLY A 117 -4.04 10.01 10.29
N LEU A 118 -4.93 9.06 9.99
CA LEU A 118 -6.03 8.70 10.86
C LEU A 118 -5.50 8.11 12.17
N GLN A 119 -5.93 8.65 13.31
CA GLN A 119 -5.43 8.26 14.64
C GLN A 119 -5.56 6.74 14.91
N GLU A 120 -6.68 6.15 14.50
CA GLU A 120 -6.90 4.70 14.63
C GLU A 120 -5.86 3.92 13.82
N LEU A 121 -5.55 4.35 12.60
CA LEU A 121 -4.52 3.71 11.78
C LEU A 121 -3.12 3.90 12.40
N ILE A 122 -2.80 5.08 12.94
CA ILE A 122 -1.52 5.31 13.63
C ILE A 122 -1.33 4.32 14.78
N LEU A 123 -2.38 4.07 15.57
CA LEU A 123 -2.35 3.09 16.66
C LEU A 123 -2.17 1.65 16.14
N SER A 124 -2.91 1.27 15.10
CA SER A 124 -2.77 -0.05 14.46
C SER A 124 -1.37 -0.23 13.88
N LEU A 125 -0.83 0.80 13.23
CA LEU A 125 0.53 0.81 12.68
C LEU A 125 1.60 0.70 13.75
N LYS A 126 1.45 1.40 14.88
CA LYS A 126 2.37 1.27 16.00
C LYS A 126 2.47 -0.19 16.48
N ASN A 127 1.32 -0.82 16.73
CA ASN A 127 1.27 -2.22 17.15
C ASN A 127 1.87 -3.17 16.11
N TYR A 128 1.62 -2.91 14.82
CA TYR A 128 2.19 -3.66 13.72
C TYR A 128 3.72 -3.49 13.63
N LEU A 129 4.22 -2.27 13.72
CA LEU A 129 5.65 -1.94 13.64
C LEU A 129 6.44 -2.56 14.82
N GLU A 130 5.88 -2.55 16.03
CA GLU A 130 6.48 -3.17 17.21
C GLU A 130 6.71 -4.67 17.03
N LYS A 131 5.80 -5.38 16.34
CA LYS A 131 5.99 -6.81 15.99
C LYS A 131 7.18 -7.02 15.04
N GLY A 132 7.49 -6.03 14.21
CA GLY A 132 8.64 -6.01 13.31
C GLY A 132 9.93 -5.46 13.93
N ALA A 133 9.96 -5.26 15.26
CA ALA A 133 11.07 -4.64 16.00
C ALA A 133 11.35 -3.17 15.59
N ILE A 134 10.33 -2.45 15.12
CA ILE A 134 10.38 -1.01 14.86
C ILE A 134 9.62 -0.30 16.00
N TYR A 135 10.36 0.27 16.92
CA TYR A 135 9.82 0.94 18.11
C TYR A 135 9.69 2.44 17.85
N ALA A 136 8.45 2.91 17.69
CA ALA A 136 8.16 4.32 17.42
C ALA A 136 7.04 4.84 18.33
N LYS A 137 7.09 6.14 18.65
CA LYS A 137 5.97 6.81 19.29
C LYS A 137 4.91 7.15 18.23
N GLU A 138 3.65 7.27 18.65
CA GLU A 138 2.56 7.66 17.75
C GLU A 138 2.86 8.95 16.99
N ASN A 139 3.47 9.93 17.66
CA ASN A 139 3.84 11.20 17.05
C ASN A 139 4.97 11.11 16.02
N ASP A 140 5.67 9.98 15.93
CA ASP A 140 6.75 9.75 14.96
C ASP A 140 6.25 9.00 13.73
N ILE A 141 5.01 8.46 13.76
CA ILE A 141 4.43 7.66 12.69
C ILE A 141 3.54 8.54 11.81
N LEU A 142 3.74 8.50 10.50
CA LEU A 142 2.87 9.16 9.52
C LEU A 142 2.43 8.21 8.42
N VAL A 143 1.29 8.56 7.82
CA VAL A 143 0.74 7.88 6.63
C VAL A 143 0.94 8.74 5.40
N THR A 144 1.39 8.11 4.33
CA THR A 144 1.63 8.77 3.03
C THR A 144 0.90 8.03 1.90
N SER A 145 0.73 8.70 0.76
CA SER A 145 0.18 8.12 -0.47
C SER A 145 1.21 7.21 -1.16
N GLY A 146 1.62 6.16 -0.42
CA GLY A 146 2.72 5.25 -0.75
C GLY A 146 4.10 5.85 -0.40
N THR A 147 5.11 4.97 -0.37
CA THR A 147 6.50 5.37 -0.04
C THR A 147 7.09 6.36 -1.05
N GLN A 148 6.59 6.40 -2.29
CA GLN A 148 7.02 7.36 -3.30
C GLN A 148 6.76 8.82 -2.89
N GLN A 149 5.62 9.11 -2.27
CA GLN A 149 5.34 10.44 -1.74
C GLN A 149 6.33 10.79 -0.62
N ALA A 150 6.61 9.85 0.28
CA ALA A 150 7.57 10.05 1.35
C ALA A 150 8.97 10.36 0.81
N LEU A 151 9.45 9.57 -0.16
CA LEU A 151 10.75 9.75 -0.82
C LEU A 151 10.85 11.10 -1.54
N TYR A 152 9.79 11.48 -2.25
CA TYR A 152 9.73 12.79 -2.91
C TYR A 152 9.86 13.92 -1.88
N ILE A 153 9.06 13.92 -0.83
CA ILE A 153 9.11 14.96 0.22
C ILE A 153 10.50 15.01 0.87
N LEU A 154 11.04 13.86 1.31
CA LEU A 154 12.36 13.78 1.94
C LEU A 154 13.48 14.29 1.02
N SER A 155 13.35 14.06 -0.28
CA SER A 155 14.33 14.57 -1.25
C SER A 155 14.32 16.10 -1.34
N GLN A 156 13.15 16.74 -1.19
CA GLN A 156 12.97 18.18 -1.37
C GLN A 156 13.22 19.00 -0.10
N VAL A 157 12.85 18.49 1.08
CA VAL A 157 12.94 19.24 2.33
C VAL A 157 14.39 19.36 2.84
N SER A 158 14.67 20.45 3.54
CA SER A 158 15.94 20.62 4.26
C SER A 158 15.97 19.78 5.52
N PHE A 159 17.12 19.16 5.81
CA PHE A 159 17.35 18.36 7.00
C PHE A 159 18.08 19.16 8.08
N PRO A 160 18.00 18.77 9.35
CA PRO A 160 18.68 19.46 10.44
C PRO A 160 20.21 19.56 10.27
N ASN A 161 20.82 18.57 9.61
CA ASN A 161 22.26 18.56 9.30
C ASN A 161 22.66 19.57 8.21
N LYS A 162 21.70 20.24 7.57
CA LYS A 162 21.89 21.28 6.53
C LYS A 162 22.70 20.82 5.31
N LYS A 163 22.87 19.53 5.11
CA LYS A 163 23.56 18.93 3.99
C LYS A 163 22.61 18.75 2.80
N THR A 164 23.13 18.57 1.61
CA THR A 164 22.34 18.61 0.36
C THR A 164 22.43 17.37 -0.52
N THR A 165 23.54 16.65 -0.49
CA THR A 165 23.79 15.51 -1.38
C THR A 165 23.12 14.24 -0.90
N ILE A 166 22.43 13.55 -1.78
CA ILE A 166 21.81 12.24 -1.53
C ILE A 166 22.80 11.14 -1.89
N LEU A 167 23.03 10.20 -0.97
CA LEU A 167 23.84 9.00 -1.26
C LEU A 167 22.90 7.84 -1.55
N LEU A 168 23.15 7.14 -2.67
CA LEU A 168 22.36 5.99 -3.13
C LEU A 168 23.24 4.75 -3.25
N GLU A 169 22.70 3.57 -2.98
CA GLU A 169 23.33 2.32 -3.40
C GLU A 169 23.33 2.19 -4.92
N GLN A 170 24.31 1.48 -5.47
CA GLN A 170 24.39 1.13 -6.87
C GLN A 170 24.67 -0.38 -7.01
N PRO A 171 23.72 -1.17 -7.53
CA PRO A 171 22.37 -0.78 -7.98
C PRO A 171 21.40 -0.54 -6.83
N THR A 172 20.32 0.17 -7.11
CA THR A 172 19.22 0.43 -6.17
C THR A 172 17.87 0.49 -6.89
N TYR A 173 16.81 0.78 -6.16
CA TYR A 173 15.46 0.94 -6.69
C TYR A 173 15.43 2.05 -7.76
N HIS A 174 15.09 1.67 -9.00
CA HIS A 174 15.17 2.54 -10.17
C HIS A 174 14.41 3.87 -10.00
N ARG A 175 13.23 3.85 -9.33
CA ARG A 175 12.46 5.09 -9.13
C ARG A 175 13.15 6.10 -8.21
N MET A 176 14.08 5.66 -7.36
CA MET A 176 14.90 6.62 -6.58
C MET A 176 15.93 7.30 -7.46
N ILE A 177 16.52 6.58 -8.42
CA ILE A 177 17.39 7.16 -9.46
C ILE A 177 16.60 8.14 -10.35
N ASP A 178 15.41 7.73 -10.81
CA ASP A 178 14.54 8.58 -11.62
C ASP A 178 14.18 9.87 -10.87
N LEU A 179 13.90 9.77 -9.56
CA LEU A 179 13.57 10.91 -8.71
C LEU A 179 14.72 11.92 -8.66
N VAL A 180 15.93 11.49 -8.27
CA VAL A 180 17.06 12.41 -8.11
C VAL A 180 17.47 13.02 -9.45
N THR A 181 17.38 12.25 -10.53
CA THR A 181 17.74 12.70 -11.88
C THR A 181 16.71 13.70 -12.42
N SER A 182 15.42 13.37 -12.36
CA SER A 182 14.35 14.25 -12.89
C SER A 182 14.22 15.57 -12.13
N GLN A 183 14.57 15.58 -10.85
CA GLN A 183 14.55 16.77 -10.00
C GLN A 183 15.90 17.52 -9.97
N ASN A 184 16.90 17.04 -10.72
CA ASN A 184 18.26 17.60 -10.74
C ASN A 184 18.87 17.76 -9.33
N LEU A 185 18.63 16.79 -8.46
CA LEU A 185 19.14 16.81 -7.09
C LEU A 185 20.61 16.36 -7.07
N PRO A 186 21.46 16.96 -6.21
CA PRO A 186 22.83 16.47 -6.03
C PRO A 186 22.82 15.08 -5.41
N TYR A 187 23.42 14.11 -6.09
CA TYR A 187 23.55 12.76 -5.57
C TYR A 187 24.90 12.13 -5.90
N GLN A 188 25.27 11.14 -5.10
CA GLN A 188 26.40 10.26 -5.29
C GLN A 188 25.96 8.82 -5.12
N THR A 189 26.77 7.89 -5.59
CA THR A 189 26.50 6.46 -5.45
C THR A 189 27.64 5.75 -4.73
N ILE A 190 27.28 4.64 -4.06
CA ILE A 190 28.22 3.69 -3.48
C ILE A 190 27.85 2.29 -3.97
N GLU A 191 28.83 1.53 -4.43
CA GLU A 191 28.58 0.18 -4.93
C GLU A 191 28.15 -0.76 -3.81
N ARG A 192 27.16 -1.60 -4.12
CA ARG A 192 26.75 -2.75 -3.32
C ARG A 192 26.68 -3.97 -4.23
N ASP A 193 27.43 -4.98 -3.90
CA ASP A 193 27.47 -6.24 -4.64
C ASP A 193 27.13 -7.44 -3.74
N PHE A 194 27.42 -8.64 -4.19
CA PHE A 194 27.20 -9.88 -3.45
C PHE A 194 28.07 -10.02 -2.18
N ASN A 195 29.10 -9.20 -2.02
CA ASN A 195 29.93 -9.13 -0.82
C ASN A 195 29.45 -8.08 0.18
N GLY A 196 28.36 -7.35 -0.13
CA GLY A 196 27.81 -6.29 0.68
C GLY A 196 28.24 -4.90 0.22
N ILE A 197 28.43 -3.98 1.19
CA ILE A 197 28.86 -2.61 0.96
C ILE A 197 30.24 -2.38 1.60
N ASP A 198 31.13 -1.65 0.89
CA ASP A 198 32.42 -1.25 1.48
C ASP A 198 32.19 -0.19 2.58
N LEU A 199 32.23 -0.63 3.83
CA LEU A 199 32.06 0.24 5.01
C LEU A 199 33.15 1.30 5.14
N THR A 200 34.35 1.04 4.62
CA THR A 200 35.47 2.02 4.61
C THR A 200 35.19 3.13 3.61
N ALA A 201 34.70 2.77 2.42
CA ALA A 201 34.26 3.73 1.42
C ALA A 201 33.06 4.53 1.91
N LEU A 202 32.08 3.90 2.58
CA LEU A 202 30.93 4.56 3.18
C LEU A 202 31.36 5.58 4.24
N GLU A 203 32.26 5.19 5.16
CA GLU A 203 32.79 6.10 6.16
C GLU A 203 33.50 7.30 5.53
N ARG A 204 34.32 7.08 4.52
CA ARG A 204 34.98 8.15 3.77
C ARG A 204 33.98 9.11 3.15
N LEU A 205 32.92 8.62 2.51
CA LEU A 205 31.86 9.46 1.91
C LEU A 205 31.16 10.29 2.98
N PHE A 206 30.74 9.69 4.10
CA PHE A 206 30.07 10.39 5.18
C PHE A 206 30.95 11.47 5.83
N LYS A 207 32.28 11.22 5.91
CA LYS A 207 33.25 12.14 6.50
C LYS A 207 33.59 13.32 5.58
N THR A 208 33.71 13.07 4.26
CA THR A 208 34.33 14.05 3.34
C THR A 208 33.34 14.73 2.43
N GLN A 209 32.13 14.19 2.28
CA GLN A 209 31.09 14.72 1.40
C GLN A 209 29.94 15.34 2.21
N ASP A 210 29.19 16.18 1.54
CA ASP A 210 28.02 16.87 2.11
C ASP A 210 26.76 15.99 2.05
N ILE A 211 26.82 14.77 2.67
CA ILE A 211 25.75 13.77 2.56
C ILE A 211 24.59 14.13 3.50
N LYS A 212 23.45 14.50 2.90
CA LYS A 212 22.18 14.78 3.57
C LYS A 212 21.58 13.52 4.17
N PHE A 213 21.39 12.51 3.33
CA PHE A 213 20.96 11.18 3.74
C PHE A 213 21.51 10.09 2.81
N PHE A 214 21.57 8.89 3.35
CA PHE A 214 21.86 7.65 2.63
C PHE A 214 20.57 6.87 2.46
N TYR A 215 20.13 6.64 1.22
CA TYR A 215 18.98 5.79 0.89
C TYR A 215 19.45 4.36 0.67
N THR A 216 18.86 3.43 1.40
CA THR A 216 19.22 2.01 1.34
C THR A 216 18.00 1.12 1.54
N ILE A 217 18.05 -0.08 0.94
CA ILE A 217 17.13 -1.19 1.18
C ILE A 217 17.90 -2.25 1.96
N SER A 218 17.78 -2.22 3.30
CA SER A 218 18.61 -3.02 4.20
C SER A 218 18.33 -4.52 4.14
N ARG A 219 17.09 -4.88 3.74
CA ARG A 219 16.57 -6.26 3.65
C ARG A 219 15.97 -6.50 2.28
N PHE A 220 16.39 -7.58 1.60
CA PHE A 220 15.97 -7.89 0.23
C PHE A 220 16.15 -6.74 -0.75
N SER A 221 17.38 -6.22 -0.86
CA SER A 221 17.70 -5.08 -1.74
C SER A 221 17.19 -5.28 -3.17
N ASN A 222 16.73 -4.21 -3.78
CA ASN A 222 16.25 -4.22 -5.15
C ASN A 222 17.31 -3.57 -6.07
N PRO A 223 17.85 -4.27 -7.09
CA PRO A 223 17.40 -5.57 -7.62
C PRO A 223 18.11 -6.81 -7.07
N LEU A 224 19.11 -6.69 -6.18
CA LEU A 224 20.02 -7.80 -5.83
C LEU A 224 19.39 -8.88 -4.93
N GLY A 225 18.32 -8.58 -4.20
CA GLY A 225 17.69 -9.50 -3.26
C GLY A 225 18.52 -9.77 -1.99
N LEU A 226 19.53 -8.97 -1.70
CA LEU A 226 20.45 -9.17 -0.59
C LEU A 226 20.05 -8.40 0.65
N SER A 227 20.34 -8.93 1.83
CA SER A 227 20.20 -8.25 3.12
C SER A 227 21.57 -7.95 3.72
N TYR A 228 21.70 -6.83 4.42
CA TYR A 228 22.87 -6.57 5.25
C TYR A 228 22.90 -7.52 6.45
N THR A 229 24.09 -7.92 6.85
CA THR A 229 24.32 -8.61 8.11
C THR A 229 24.03 -7.68 9.31
N ALA A 230 23.77 -8.26 10.48
CA ALA A 230 23.59 -7.48 11.71
C ALA A 230 24.79 -6.55 12.02
N VAL A 231 26.00 -7.02 11.75
CA VAL A 231 27.24 -6.25 11.95
C VAL A 231 27.31 -5.06 10.99
N GLU A 232 26.97 -5.26 9.72
CA GLU A 232 26.93 -4.15 8.74
C GLU A 232 25.87 -3.14 9.12
N LYS A 233 24.66 -3.57 9.48
CA LYS A 233 23.55 -2.68 9.92
C LYS A 233 23.98 -1.82 11.09
N GLN A 234 24.53 -2.42 12.14
CA GLN A 234 25.03 -1.70 13.29
C GLN A 234 26.11 -0.69 12.91
N LYS A 235 27.06 -1.10 12.06
CA LYS A 235 28.15 -0.21 11.63
C LYS A 235 27.67 0.95 10.77
N ILE A 236 26.71 0.72 9.86
CA ILE A 236 26.10 1.77 9.03
C ILE A 236 25.43 2.83 9.94
N VAL A 237 24.67 2.39 10.92
CA VAL A 237 24.00 3.30 11.88
C VAL A 237 25.02 4.07 12.73
N GLU A 238 26.07 3.41 13.26
CA GLU A 238 27.16 4.08 13.99
C GLU A 238 27.84 5.18 13.15
N LEU A 239 28.09 4.89 11.87
CA LEU A 239 28.70 5.88 10.96
C LEU A 239 27.76 7.04 10.67
N ALA A 240 26.47 6.78 10.50
CA ALA A 240 25.45 7.81 10.30
C ALA A 240 25.40 8.77 11.51
N GLN A 241 25.34 8.24 12.72
CA GLN A 241 25.38 9.03 13.95
C GLN A 241 26.68 9.84 14.07
N LYS A 242 27.83 9.20 13.82
CA LYS A 242 29.16 9.83 13.96
C LYS A 242 29.34 11.04 13.04
N TYR A 243 28.78 10.97 11.83
CA TYR A 243 28.98 12.00 10.81
C TYR A 243 27.73 12.84 10.53
N ASP A 244 26.71 12.73 11.38
CA ASP A 244 25.43 13.43 11.24
C ASP A 244 24.86 13.29 9.82
N VAL A 245 24.68 12.04 9.40
CA VAL A 245 24.03 11.64 8.14
C VAL A 245 22.73 10.92 8.47
N TYR A 246 21.63 11.30 7.85
CA TYR A 246 20.41 10.53 8.00
C TYR A 246 20.44 9.27 7.12
N ILE A 247 19.70 8.24 7.52
CA ILE A 247 19.46 7.05 6.70
C ILE A 247 17.98 7.00 6.36
N ILE A 248 17.65 6.74 5.11
CA ILE A 248 16.30 6.36 4.70
C ILE A 248 16.33 4.85 4.43
N GLU A 249 15.75 4.09 5.34
CA GLU A 249 15.60 2.65 5.24
C GLU A 249 14.26 2.34 4.55
N ASP A 250 14.30 1.89 3.28
CA ASP A 250 13.11 1.45 2.55
C ASP A 250 12.92 -0.06 2.74
N ASP A 251 11.97 -0.43 3.59
CA ASP A 251 11.76 -1.80 4.05
C ASP A 251 10.51 -2.43 3.43
N TYR A 252 10.43 -2.45 2.10
CA TYR A 252 9.26 -2.92 1.36
C TYR A 252 9.01 -4.43 1.49
N MET A 253 10.04 -5.24 1.80
CA MET A 253 9.96 -6.70 1.97
C MET A 253 10.17 -7.16 3.43
N GLY A 254 10.17 -6.25 4.40
CA GLY A 254 10.42 -6.58 5.80
C GLY A 254 9.52 -7.65 6.39
N ASP A 255 8.27 -7.75 5.92
CA ASP A 255 7.32 -8.78 6.37
C ASP A 255 7.71 -10.22 6.00
N PHE A 256 8.61 -10.39 5.03
CA PHE A 256 9.09 -11.69 4.55
C PHE A 256 10.42 -12.11 5.18
N THR A 257 10.96 -11.31 6.09
CA THR A 257 12.22 -11.59 6.78
C THR A 257 12.02 -12.50 7.98
N LYS A 258 13.07 -13.18 8.39
CA LYS A 258 13.08 -13.90 9.67
C LYS A 258 13.03 -12.90 10.83
N SER A 259 12.41 -13.26 11.93
CA SER A 259 12.33 -12.41 13.13
C SER A 259 13.70 -12.02 13.72
N THR A 260 14.75 -12.75 13.36
CA THR A 260 16.14 -12.46 13.76
C THR A 260 16.83 -11.43 12.86
N ASP A 261 16.27 -11.14 11.68
CA ASP A 261 16.82 -10.16 10.74
C ASP A 261 16.21 -8.78 10.99
N LEU A 262 16.78 -8.08 11.97
CA LEU A 262 16.31 -6.79 12.45
C LEU A 262 16.60 -5.66 11.45
N PRO A 263 15.71 -4.64 11.33
CA PRO A 263 15.94 -3.48 10.46
C PRO A 263 17.07 -2.57 10.98
N LEU A 264 17.57 -1.65 10.16
CA LEU A 264 18.52 -0.60 10.57
C LEU A 264 17.94 0.25 11.70
N HIS A 265 16.66 0.58 11.61
CA HIS A 265 15.94 1.37 12.62
C HIS A 265 16.06 0.78 14.03
N TYR A 266 16.14 -0.53 14.17
CA TYR A 266 16.33 -1.19 15.47
C TYR A 266 17.63 -0.78 16.20
N TYR A 267 18.70 -0.52 15.44
CA TYR A 267 20.02 -0.17 15.94
C TYR A 267 20.17 1.35 16.21
N ASP A 268 19.19 2.15 15.74
CA ASP A 268 19.25 3.61 15.90
C ASP A 268 18.78 4.06 17.28
N THR A 269 19.66 4.72 18.03
CA THR A 269 19.36 5.32 19.33
C THR A 269 19.36 6.85 19.31
N SER A 270 19.62 7.45 18.15
CA SER A 270 19.87 8.88 18.02
C SER A 270 18.91 9.62 17.08
N GLY A 271 17.98 8.89 16.45
CA GLY A 271 17.01 9.47 15.53
C GLY A 271 17.60 9.85 14.17
N HIS A 272 18.55 9.06 13.66
CA HIS A 272 19.13 9.25 12.33
C HIS A 272 18.51 8.33 11.28
N VAL A 273 17.75 7.31 11.66
CA VAL A 273 17.10 6.38 10.72
C VAL A 273 15.63 6.74 10.53
N ILE A 274 15.30 7.10 9.32
CA ILE A 274 13.93 7.27 8.82
C ILE A 274 13.51 5.92 8.23
N TYR A 275 12.46 5.32 8.78
CA TYR A 275 11.98 4.02 8.33
C TYR A 275 10.77 4.18 7.42
N LEU A 276 10.78 3.52 6.27
CA LEU A 276 9.69 3.48 5.30
C LEU A 276 9.12 2.07 5.18
N LYS A 277 7.80 1.95 5.21
CA LYS A 277 7.07 0.70 5.00
C LYS A 277 6.05 0.83 3.88
N SER A 278 6.09 -0.11 2.95
CA SER A 278 5.10 -0.28 1.90
C SER A 278 4.27 -1.54 2.14
N PHE A 279 2.96 -1.47 1.87
CA PHE A 279 2.05 -2.62 1.91
C PHE A 279 1.75 -3.19 0.52
N SER A 280 2.42 -2.68 -0.53
CA SER A 280 2.14 -3.06 -1.92
C SER A 280 2.43 -4.54 -2.21
N MET A 281 3.43 -5.13 -1.53
CA MET A 281 3.84 -6.52 -1.72
C MET A 281 3.03 -7.49 -0.87
N THR A 282 2.49 -7.04 0.25
CA THR A 282 1.77 -7.88 1.21
C THR A 282 0.27 -7.83 1.04
N ILE A 283 -0.28 -6.74 0.50
CA ILE A 283 -1.71 -6.60 0.25
C ILE A 283 -1.95 -6.51 -1.26
N PHE A 284 -1.79 -5.33 -1.85
CA PHE A 284 -1.80 -5.09 -3.30
C PHE A 284 -1.25 -3.70 -3.64
N PRO A 285 -0.67 -3.52 -4.85
CA PRO A 285 -0.04 -2.25 -5.25
C PRO A 285 -1.01 -1.05 -5.29
N ALA A 286 -2.29 -1.28 -5.62
CA ALA A 286 -3.30 -0.22 -5.75
C ALA A 286 -3.76 0.36 -4.40
N LEU A 287 -3.37 -0.20 -3.27
CA LEU A 287 -3.68 0.32 -1.93
C LEU A 287 -3.21 1.77 -1.75
N ARG A 288 -2.04 2.08 -2.31
CA ARG A 288 -1.42 3.42 -2.28
C ARG A 288 -1.30 4.02 -0.89
N LEU A 289 -1.03 3.21 0.11
CA LEU A 289 -0.65 3.63 1.45
C LEU A 289 0.79 3.23 1.76
N GLY A 290 1.52 4.13 2.39
CA GLY A 290 2.83 3.91 2.96
C GLY A 290 2.88 4.44 4.39
N THR A 291 3.77 3.90 5.19
CA THR A 291 4.04 4.35 6.54
C THR A 291 5.47 4.84 6.63
N ILE A 292 5.67 5.95 7.31
CA ILE A 292 6.99 6.47 7.63
C ILE A 292 7.11 6.65 9.15
N VAL A 293 8.22 6.21 9.71
CA VAL A 293 8.67 6.60 11.05
C VAL A 293 9.70 7.68 10.88
N LEU A 294 9.36 8.89 11.33
CA LEU A 294 10.13 10.10 11.07
C LEU A 294 10.64 10.72 12.38
N PRO A 295 11.94 11.01 12.49
CA PRO A 295 12.48 11.73 13.65
C PRO A 295 11.82 13.09 13.84
N GLN A 296 11.54 13.45 15.09
CA GLN A 296 10.82 14.68 15.47
C GLN A 296 11.38 15.98 14.84
N PRO A 297 12.71 16.18 14.69
CA PRO A 297 13.22 17.38 14.05
C PRO A 297 12.80 17.59 12.58
N LEU A 298 12.36 16.51 11.89
CA LEU A 298 11.89 16.56 10.51
C LEU A 298 10.37 16.67 10.40
N MET A 299 9.64 16.41 11.47
CA MET A 299 8.19 16.24 11.46
C MET A 299 7.45 17.46 10.90
N GLN A 300 7.73 18.64 11.46
CA GLN A 300 7.03 19.86 11.05
C GLN A 300 7.28 20.17 9.56
N THR A 301 8.54 20.18 9.14
CA THR A 301 8.91 20.49 7.76
C THR A 301 8.31 19.49 6.77
N PHE A 302 8.28 18.20 7.14
CA PHE A 302 7.66 17.17 6.32
C PHE A 302 6.15 17.39 6.17
N LEU A 303 5.44 17.65 7.26
CA LEU A 303 3.98 17.87 7.25
C LEU A 303 3.60 19.13 6.48
N GLU A 304 4.35 20.23 6.63
CA GLU A 304 4.14 21.46 5.86
C GLU A 304 4.27 21.21 4.34
N PHE A 305 5.27 20.41 3.94
CA PHE A 305 5.46 20.07 2.54
C PHE A 305 4.38 19.08 2.06
N LYS A 306 4.04 18.07 2.86
CA LYS A 306 2.99 17.10 2.56
C LYS A 306 1.65 17.81 2.30
N LYS A 307 1.31 18.81 3.10
CA LYS A 307 0.09 19.61 2.98
C LYS A 307 -0.07 20.29 1.61
N MET A 308 1.04 20.61 0.93
CA MET A 308 0.99 21.20 -0.40
C MET A 308 0.74 20.18 -1.51
N ILE A 309 0.97 18.90 -1.24
CA ILE A 309 0.78 17.81 -2.21
C ILE A 309 -0.59 17.16 -2.03
N ASP A 310 -0.89 16.80 -0.79
CA ASP A 310 -2.10 16.06 -0.44
C ASP A 310 -2.54 16.56 0.95
N TYR A 311 -3.76 17.06 1.01
CA TYR A 311 -4.29 17.61 2.25
C TYR A 311 -4.50 16.50 3.30
N ASP A 312 -5.10 15.39 2.87
CA ASP A 312 -5.30 14.17 3.64
C ASP A 312 -5.02 12.98 2.74
N THR A 313 -4.15 12.08 3.16
CA THR A 313 -4.03 10.76 2.51
C THR A 313 -5.38 10.04 2.58
N ASN A 314 -5.76 9.31 1.54
CA ASN A 314 -7.09 8.70 1.38
C ASN A 314 -7.63 8.05 2.66
N LEU A 315 -8.61 8.71 3.30
CA LEU A 315 -9.15 8.31 4.60
C LEU A 315 -9.88 6.96 4.57
N ILE A 316 -10.57 6.66 3.47
CA ILE A 316 -11.28 5.38 3.31
C ILE A 316 -10.27 4.23 3.35
N MET A 317 -9.18 4.35 2.59
CA MET A 317 -8.12 3.35 2.57
C MET A 317 -7.39 3.25 3.91
N GLN A 318 -7.17 4.38 4.59
CA GLN A 318 -6.58 4.39 5.93
C GLN A 318 -7.46 3.62 6.92
N LYS A 319 -8.79 3.87 6.92
CA LYS A 319 -9.71 3.16 7.83
C LYS A 319 -9.81 1.68 7.51
N ALA A 320 -9.86 1.31 6.22
CA ALA A 320 -9.88 -0.08 5.80
C ALA A 320 -8.59 -0.80 6.23
N LEU A 321 -7.41 -0.15 6.10
CA LEU A 321 -6.14 -0.73 6.55
C LEU A 321 -6.09 -0.89 8.07
N SER A 322 -6.60 0.08 8.85
CA SER A 322 -6.70 -0.06 10.31
C SER A 322 -7.52 -1.29 10.69
N LEU A 323 -8.71 -1.46 10.11
CA LEU A 323 -9.55 -2.65 10.34
C LEU A 323 -8.85 -3.95 9.93
N TYR A 324 -8.14 -3.94 8.81
CA TYR A 324 -7.41 -5.10 8.30
C TYR A 324 -6.26 -5.53 9.23
N LEU A 325 -5.52 -4.57 9.79
CA LEU A 325 -4.46 -4.83 10.77
C LEU A 325 -5.05 -5.33 12.11
N ASP A 326 -6.10 -4.67 12.62
CA ASP A 326 -6.64 -4.95 13.95
C ASP A 326 -7.46 -6.25 14.03
N SER A 327 -8.05 -6.68 12.90
CA SER A 327 -8.85 -7.92 12.83
C SER A 327 -8.02 -9.21 12.79
N GLY A 328 -6.71 -9.13 12.65
CA GLY A 328 -5.83 -10.28 12.44
C GLY A 328 -5.82 -10.83 11.00
N MET A 329 -6.55 -10.21 10.08
CA MET A 329 -6.58 -10.60 8.67
C MET A 329 -5.21 -10.42 8.02
N PHE A 330 -4.47 -9.38 8.43
CA PHE A 330 -3.12 -9.15 7.93
C PHE A 330 -2.15 -10.28 8.31
N GLU A 331 -2.14 -10.71 9.57
CA GLU A 331 -1.29 -11.82 10.03
C GLU A 331 -1.66 -13.15 9.34
N LYS A 332 -2.96 -13.39 9.15
CA LYS A 332 -3.44 -14.57 8.40
C LYS A 332 -2.90 -14.54 6.97
N ASN A 333 -2.95 -13.38 6.32
CA ASN A 333 -2.42 -13.20 4.98
C ASN A 333 -0.89 -13.39 4.93
N LEU A 334 -0.13 -12.84 5.87
CA LEU A 334 1.32 -13.05 5.95
C LEU A 334 1.69 -14.53 6.10
N ASN A 335 0.96 -15.27 6.94
CA ASN A 335 1.16 -16.70 7.10
C ASN A 335 0.91 -17.46 5.79
N TYR A 336 -0.12 -17.07 5.05
CA TYR A 336 -0.41 -17.64 3.73
C TYR A 336 0.73 -17.34 2.73
N LEU A 337 1.14 -16.08 2.60
CA LEU A 337 2.21 -15.69 1.70
C LEU A 337 3.53 -16.37 2.04
N SER A 338 3.86 -16.51 3.33
CA SER A 338 5.07 -17.19 3.77
C SER A 338 5.10 -18.67 3.37
N GLN A 339 3.96 -19.35 3.34
CA GLN A 339 3.86 -20.74 2.86
C GLN A 339 4.10 -20.80 1.35
N VAL A 340 3.51 -19.87 0.59
CA VAL A 340 3.65 -19.82 -0.89
C VAL A 340 5.08 -19.47 -1.32
N PHE A 341 5.80 -18.64 -0.57
CA PHE A 341 7.18 -18.27 -0.90
C PHE A 341 8.24 -19.32 -0.48
N HIS A 342 7.88 -20.27 0.36
CA HIS A 342 8.79 -21.33 0.79
C HIS A 342 8.60 -22.65 0.03
N GLU A 343 7.57 -22.76 -0.82
CA GLU A 343 7.40 -23.79 -1.83
C GLU A 343 8.10 -23.43 -3.15
#